data_65de8ff1375f62d38ccae4339d1c7360
#
_entry.id   65de8ff1375f62d38ccae4339d1c7360
#
_cell.length_a   1.000
_cell.length_b   1.000
_cell.length_c   1.000
_cell.angle_alpha   90.00
_cell.angle_beta   90.00
_cell.angle_gamma   90.00
#
_symmetry.space_group_name_H-M   'P 1'
#
loop_
_entity.id
_entity.type
_entity.pdbx_description
1 polymer ?
#
loop_
_entity_poly.entity_id
_entity_poly.type
_entity_poly.pdbx_seq_one_letter_code
_entity_poly.pdbx_strand_id
1 'polypeptide(L)'
;MSIETVLENMWQDYLLLNPEAQRVVDTLLSEEERIVNDHIALRTFNVGVVALEECAKPFLNMGYEEKETYFFDTKKLRAKHYEYAADPSVPKIFISELLVNEFSAEFQDIVNSLVACVSADHVKQPNFFYLGRPWNVSTSQYENLLKESDYGAWMAAIGYRPNHFTISVNHLKKYSDLETLNNFLKAKGFRLNASGGEIKGTPHVCLEQSSTLANRVEVEFTDGKKEVPSCYFEFAKRYPLASGELYQGFVAKSADKIFESTNTQRVSN
;
A
#
# COMPACT_ATOMS: atom_id res chain seq x y z
N MET A 1 -5.14 16.18 16.22
CA MET A 1 -5.41 14.74 16.17
C MET A 1 -4.08 14.05 16.44
N SER A 2 -4.02 13.02 17.30
CA SER A 2 -2.77 12.31 17.56
C SER A 2 -2.47 11.31 16.43
N ILE A 3 -1.21 10.89 16.31
CA ILE A 3 -0.81 9.93 15.27
C ILE A 3 -1.51 8.58 15.46
N GLU A 4 -1.67 8.12 16.70
CA GLU A 4 -2.35 6.87 17.02
C GLU A 4 -3.81 6.89 16.51
N THR A 5 -4.50 8.02 16.69
CA THR A 5 -5.88 8.20 16.18
C THR A 5 -5.92 8.14 14.65
N VAL A 6 -4.95 8.73 13.97
CA VAL A 6 -4.87 8.70 12.49
C VAL A 6 -4.63 7.28 12.00
N LEU A 7 -3.66 6.57 12.58
CA LEU A 7 -3.33 5.19 12.22
C LEU A 7 -4.49 4.23 12.47
N GLU A 8 -5.20 4.39 13.61
CA GLU A 8 -6.39 3.59 13.92
C GLU A 8 -7.51 3.84 12.91
N ASN A 9 -7.80 5.10 12.57
CA ASN A 9 -8.83 5.42 11.57
C ASN A 9 -8.46 4.89 10.18
N MET A 10 -7.18 4.96 9.79
CA MET A 10 -6.69 4.36 8.55
C MET A 10 -6.89 2.82 8.56
N TRP A 11 -6.65 2.16 9.69
CA TRP A 11 -6.88 0.72 9.85
C TRP A 11 -8.36 0.38 9.70
N GLN A 12 -9.25 1.11 10.37
CA GLN A 12 -10.69 0.88 10.30
C GLN A 12 -11.25 1.07 8.87
N ASP A 13 -10.83 2.13 8.17
CA ASP A 13 -11.22 2.36 6.77
C ASP A 13 -10.66 1.27 5.83
N TYR A 14 -9.41 0.86 6.04
CA TYR A 14 -8.77 -0.20 5.28
C TYR A 14 -9.50 -1.56 5.42
N LEU A 15 -9.99 -1.88 6.62
CA LEU A 15 -10.75 -3.11 6.86
C LEU A 15 -12.07 -3.18 6.08
N LEU A 16 -12.67 -2.04 5.71
CA LEU A 16 -13.87 -2.02 4.85
C LEU A 16 -13.57 -2.61 3.45
N LEU A 17 -12.33 -2.46 2.99
CA LEU A 17 -11.87 -2.97 1.69
C LEU A 17 -11.13 -4.30 1.79
N ASN A 18 -10.59 -4.63 2.95
CA ASN A 18 -9.80 -5.84 3.21
C ASN A 18 -10.13 -6.48 4.56
N PRO A 19 -11.33 -7.02 4.74
CA PRO A 19 -11.71 -7.69 6.00
C PRO A 19 -10.86 -8.94 6.28
N GLU A 20 -10.20 -9.51 5.26
CA GLU A 20 -9.28 -10.64 5.44
C GLU A 20 -8.06 -10.28 6.30
N ALA A 21 -7.63 -9.01 6.28
CA ALA A 21 -6.54 -8.55 7.13
C ALA A 21 -6.85 -8.73 8.62
N GLN A 22 -8.09 -8.44 9.05
CA GLN A 22 -8.51 -8.70 10.43
C GLN A 22 -8.49 -10.19 10.75
N ARG A 23 -8.93 -11.05 9.83
CA ARG A 23 -8.87 -12.51 10.01
C ARG A 23 -7.44 -13.02 10.18
N VAL A 24 -6.47 -12.45 9.43
CA VAL A 24 -5.04 -12.78 9.60
C VAL A 24 -4.57 -12.36 10.99
N VAL A 25 -4.87 -11.12 11.40
CA VAL A 25 -4.52 -10.61 12.75
C VAL A 25 -5.09 -11.49 13.84
N ASP A 26 -6.40 -11.81 13.80
CA ASP A 26 -7.06 -12.66 14.79
C ASP A 26 -6.45 -14.06 14.83
N THR A 27 -6.09 -14.62 13.67
CA THR A 27 -5.44 -15.92 13.55
C THR A 27 -4.07 -15.92 14.23
N LEU A 28 -3.25 -14.87 14.01
CA LEU A 28 -1.94 -14.76 14.66
C LEU A 28 -2.06 -14.50 16.17
N LEU A 29 -3.02 -13.66 16.59
CA LEU A 29 -3.27 -13.41 18.02
C LEU A 29 -3.71 -14.68 18.75
N SER A 30 -4.47 -15.57 18.09
CA SER A 30 -4.87 -16.87 18.67
C SER A 30 -3.68 -17.82 18.90
N GLU A 31 -2.54 -17.57 18.25
CA GLU A 31 -1.28 -18.28 18.42
C GLU A 31 -0.34 -17.56 19.43
N GLU A 32 -0.87 -16.60 20.19
CA GLU A 32 -0.12 -15.78 21.18
C GLU A 32 0.97 -14.89 20.56
N GLU A 33 0.83 -14.53 19.28
CA GLU A 33 1.75 -13.62 18.61
C GLU A 33 1.45 -12.15 18.98
N ARG A 34 2.49 -11.33 18.95
CA ARG A 34 2.38 -9.88 19.10
C ARG A 34 2.39 -9.24 17.72
N ILE A 35 1.32 -8.56 17.36
CA ILE A 35 1.23 -7.85 16.10
C ILE A 35 1.86 -6.46 16.24
N VAL A 36 2.87 -6.20 15.41
CA VAL A 36 3.51 -4.90 15.24
C VAL A 36 3.49 -4.57 13.76
N ASN A 37 3.01 -3.39 13.40
CA ASN A 37 3.03 -2.92 12.02
C ASN A 37 4.43 -2.42 11.66
N ASP A 38 4.96 -2.86 10.52
CA ASP A 38 6.23 -2.39 9.94
C ASP A 38 6.03 -1.07 9.20
N HIS A 39 5.08 -1.04 8.27
CA HIS A 39 4.75 0.14 7.47
C HIS A 39 3.33 0.09 6.91
N ILE A 40 2.88 1.26 6.47
CA ILE A 40 1.60 1.47 5.78
C ILE A 40 1.91 2.10 4.43
N ALA A 41 1.39 1.52 3.35
CA ALA A 41 1.60 2.02 2.00
C ALA A 41 0.41 2.81 1.47
N LEU A 42 0.71 4.00 0.97
CA LEU A 42 -0.22 4.97 0.44
C LEU A 42 0.11 5.25 -1.03
N ARG A 43 -0.90 5.60 -1.80
CA ARG A 43 -0.80 5.88 -3.23
C ARG A 43 -1.30 7.26 -3.56
N THR A 44 -0.67 7.91 -4.56
CA THR A 44 -1.11 9.19 -5.11
C THR A 44 -0.68 9.36 -6.57
N PHE A 45 -0.90 10.54 -7.14
CA PHE A 45 -0.45 10.96 -8.46
C PHE A 45 0.54 12.13 -8.33
N ASN A 46 1.53 12.24 -9.25
CA ASN A 46 2.45 13.38 -9.29
C ASN A 46 1.82 14.64 -9.90
N VAL A 47 0.58 14.95 -9.55
CA VAL A 47 -0.21 16.02 -10.19
C VAL A 47 -0.72 17.01 -9.16
N GLY A 48 -0.39 18.29 -9.36
CA GLY A 48 -0.99 19.40 -8.63
C GLY A 48 -0.96 19.25 -7.10
N VAL A 49 -2.11 19.46 -6.48
CA VAL A 49 -2.27 19.46 -5.02
C VAL A 49 -2.11 18.10 -4.35
N VAL A 50 -2.11 17.01 -5.13
CA VAL A 50 -2.00 15.63 -4.62
C VAL A 50 -0.61 15.02 -4.87
N ALA A 51 0.36 15.80 -5.36
CA ALA A 51 1.74 15.33 -5.49
C ALA A 51 2.26 14.81 -4.14
N LEU A 52 3.21 13.88 -4.21
CA LEU A 52 3.72 13.14 -3.04
C LEU A 52 4.11 14.07 -1.88
N GLU A 53 4.81 15.16 -2.17
CA GLU A 53 5.26 16.12 -1.17
C GLU A 53 4.08 16.83 -0.46
N GLU A 54 2.98 17.10 -1.18
CA GLU A 54 1.79 17.69 -0.59
C GLU A 54 1.07 16.68 0.32
N CYS A 55 0.94 15.43 -0.16
CA CYS A 55 0.34 14.33 0.60
C CYS A 55 1.13 13.94 1.86
N ALA A 56 2.44 14.19 1.88
CA ALA A 56 3.29 13.90 3.03
C ALA A 56 3.17 14.93 4.16
N LYS A 57 2.73 16.16 3.86
CA LYS A 57 2.68 17.25 4.85
C LYS A 57 1.94 16.92 6.15
N PRO A 58 0.78 16.26 6.14
CA PRO A 58 0.11 15.85 7.39
C PRO A 58 1.01 14.99 8.29
N PHE A 59 1.74 14.04 7.72
CA PHE A 59 2.64 13.16 8.48
C PHE A 59 3.85 13.91 9.00
N LEU A 60 4.48 14.78 8.18
CA LEU A 60 5.59 15.64 8.61
C LEU A 60 5.18 16.53 9.77
N ASN A 61 3.98 17.13 9.71
CA ASN A 61 3.44 17.97 10.77
C ASN A 61 3.13 17.19 12.08
N MET A 62 2.97 15.87 11.98
CA MET A 62 2.77 14.98 13.13
C MET A 62 4.07 14.42 13.70
N GLY A 63 5.25 14.73 13.11
CA GLY A 63 6.55 14.31 13.62
C GLY A 63 7.22 13.18 12.85
N TYR A 64 6.71 12.82 11.66
CA TYR A 64 7.46 11.97 10.75
C TYR A 64 8.58 12.75 10.07
N GLU A 65 9.66 12.07 9.76
CA GLU A 65 10.80 12.58 9.00
C GLU A 65 10.94 11.83 7.67
N GLU A 66 11.19 12.58 6.59
CA GLU A 66 11.54 11.99 5.31
C GLU A 66 12.88 11.26 5.39
N LYS A 67 12.97 10.07 4.81
CA LYS A 67 14.20 9.26 4.76
C LYS A 67 14.68 9.08 3.33
N GLU A 68 14.24 8.05 2.62
CA GLU A 68 14.77 7.68 1.32
C GLU A 68 13.75 7.87 0.19
N THR A 69 14.27 8.11 -1.03
CA THR A 69 13.48 8.17 -2.26
C THR A 69 13.75 6.94 -3.12
N TYR A 70 12.71 6.40 -3.73
CA TYR A 70 12.73 5.19 -4.55
C TYR A 70 12.15 5.47 -5.92
N PHE A 71 12.69 4.80 -6.96
CA PHE A 71 12.19 4.85 -8.32
C PHE A 71 11.88 3.44 -8.82
N PHE A 72 10.75 3.28 -9.51
CA PHE A 72 10.25 2.03 -10.06
C PHE A 72 9.97 2.26 -11.54
N ASP A 73 11.01 2.18 -12.36
CA ASP A 73 10.95 2.57 -13.78
C ASP A 73 9.88 1.78 -14.55
N THR A 74 9.79 0.46 -14.32
CA THR A 74 8.80 -0.40 -14.97
C THR A 74 7.36 -0.01 -14.66
N LYS A 75 7.09 0.46 -13.44
CA LYS A 75 5.77 0.89 -12.97
C LYS A 75 5.53 2.39 -13.12
N LYS A 76 6.57 3.14 -13.54
CA LYS A 76 6.56 4.60 -13.62
C LYS A 76 6.11 5.25 -12.30
N LEU A 77 6.77 4.83 -11.20
CA LEU A 77 6.48 5.34 -9.86
C LEU A 77 7.72 6.00 -9.26
N ARG A 78 7.47 7.05 -8.50
CA ARG A 78 8.40 7.58 -7.50
C ARG A 78 7.78 7.37 -6.13
N ALA A 79 8.59 7.05 -5.13
CA ALA A 79 8.11 6.90 -3.76
C ALA A 79 9.09 7.44 -2.74
N LYS A 80 8.59 7.74 -1.55
CA LYS A 80 9.38 8.10 -0.38
C LYS A 80 8.84 7.36 0.83
N HIS A 81 9.73 7.06 1.79
CA HIS A 81 9.28 6.62 3.09
C HIS A 81 9.62 7.63 4.18
N TYR A 82 8.82 7.57 5.23
CA TYR A 82 8.87 8.46 6.37
C TYR A 82 8.87 7.62 7.65
N GLU A 83 9.70 8.01 8.61
CA GLU A 83 9.80 7.37 9.92
C GLU A 83 9.37 8.35 11.02
N TYR A 84 8.67 7.83 12.03
CA TYR A 84 8.25 8.66 13.15
C TYR A 84 9.43 8.90 14.10
N ALA A 85 9.86 10.16 14.22
CA ALA A 85 11.12 10.50 14.90
C ALA A 85 11.12 10.19 16.40
N ALA A 86 9.96 10.30 17.06
CA ALA A 86 9.87 10.14 18.51
C ALA A 86 9.83 8.68 18.97
N ASP A 87 9.38 7.74 18.11
CA ASP A 87 9.25 6.32 18.44
C ASP A 87 9.37 5.45 17.18
N PRO A 88 10.47 4.69 17.04
CA PRO A 88 10.67 3.82 15.88
C PRO A 88 9.75 2.58 15.84
N SER A 89 8.95 2.33 16.88
CA SER A 89 7.94 1.27 16.89
C SER A 89 6.63 1.68 16.18
N VAL A 90 6.44 2.97 15.92
CA VAL A 90 5.33 3.48 15.09
C VAL A 90 5.60 3.11 13.63
N PRO A 91 4.60 2.56 12.89
CA PRO A 91 4.82 2.10 11.52
C PRO A 91 5.32 3.22 10.61
N LYS A 92 6.23 2.87 9.71
CA LYS A 92 6.66 3.77 8.64
C LYS A 92 5.50 4.10 7.72
N ILE A 93 5.52 5.29 7.14
CA ILE A 93 4.61 5.66 6.04
C ILE A 93 5.40 5.58 4.74
N PHE A 94 4.91 4.79 3.80
CA PHE A 94 5.45 4.70 2.44
C PHE A 94 4.44 5.32 1.48
N ILE A 95 4.80 6.41 0.82
CA ILE A 95 3.95 7.08 -0.16
C ILE A 95 4.57 6.91 -1.53
N SER A 96 3.82 6.31 -2.46
CA SER A 96 4.17 6.25 -3.88
C SER A 96 3.29 7.18 -4.70
N GLU A 97 3.84 7.75 -5.77
CA GLU A 97 3.09 8.53 -6.76
C GLU A 97 3.33 7.98 -8.16
N LEU A 98 2.26 7.95 -8.96
CA LEU A 98 2.33 7.61 -10.37
C LEU A 98 2.82 8.81 -11.17
N LEU A 99 3.85 8.61 -12.01
CA LEU A 99 4.41 9.63 -12.89
C LEU A 99 3.51 9.81 -14.12
N VAL A 100 2.42 10.55 -13.95
CA VAL A 100 1.31 10.67 -14.92
C VAL A 100 1.76 11.20 -16.28
N ASN A 101 2.78 12.04 -16.30
CA ASN A 101 3.38 12.58 -17.52
C ASN A 101 4.07 11.52 -18.41
N GLU A 102 4.28 10.31 -17.92
CA GLU A 102 4.86 9.18 -18.68
C GLU A 102 3.81 8.31 -19.40
N PHE A 103 2.53 8.68 -19.32
CA PHE A 103 1.41 7.97 -19.92
C PHE A 103 0.81 8.74 -21.11
N SER A 104 -0.13 8.13 -21.82
CA SER A 104 -0.81 8.76 -22.96
C SER A 104 -1.55 10.05 -22.57
N ALA A 105 -1.82 10.91 -23.54
CA ALA A 105 -2.60 12.13 -23.32
C ALA A 105 -4.00 11.82 -22.74
N GLU A 106 -4.66 10.76 -23.23
CA GLU A 106 -5.96 10.32 -22.71
C GLU A 106 -5.88 9.93 -21.23
N PHE A 107 -4.83 9.19 -20.85
CA PHE A 107 -4.59 8.84 -19.44
C PHE A 107 -4.40 10.09 -18.58
N GLN A 108 -3.57 11.02 -19.04
CA GLN A 108 -3.30 12.29 -18.34
C GLN A 108 -4.58 13.11 -18.16
N ASP A 109 -5.40 13.23 -19.19
CA ASP A 109 -6.67 13.98 -19.15
C ASP A 109 -7.65 13.38 -18.13
N ILE A 110 -7.77 12.05 -18.10
CA ILE A 110 -8.60 11.36 -17.11
C ILE A 110 -8.08 11.67 -15.70
N VAL A 111 -6.80 11.44 -15.42
CA VAL A 111 -6.23 11.69 -14.08
C VAL A 111 -6.38 13.15 -13.67
N ASN A 112 -6.10 14.10 -14.55
CA ASN A 112 -6.25 15.53 -14.28
C ASN A 112 -7.71 15.88 -13.92
N SER A 113 -8.69 15.28 -14.60
CA SER A 113 -10.11 15.49 -14.31
C SER A 113 -10.51 14.96 -12.91
N LEU A 114 -9.92 13.82 -12.49
CA LEU A 114 -10.15 13.27 -11.15
C LEU A 114 -9.51 14.15 -10.08
N VAL A 115 -8.24 14.53 -10.27
CA VAL A 115 -7.49 15.36 -9.31
C VAL A 115 -8.11 16.76 -9.16
N ALA A 116 -8.71 17.32 -10.21
CA ALA A 116 -9.41 18.59 -10.13
C ALA A 116 -10.58 18.62 -9.10
N CYS A 117 -11.08 17.45 -8.69
CA CYS A 117 -12.08 17.33 -7.63
C CYS A 117 -11.50 17.41 -6.21
N VAL A 118 -10.18 17.44 -6.07
CA VAL A 118 -9.49 17.40 -4.77
C VAL A 118 -9.11 18.82 -4.32
N SER A 119 -9.56 19.21 -3.15
CA SER A 119 -9.18 20.49 -2.55
C SER A 119 -7.80 20.39 -1.89
N ALA A 120 -6.96 21.42 -2.09
CA ALA A 120 -5.67 21.55 -1.41
C ALA A 120 -5.79 21.56 0.13
N ASP A 121 -6.91 22.06 0.66
CA ASP A 121 -7.15 22.07 2.10
C ASP A 121 -7.49 20.67 2.64
N HIS A 122 -8.12 19.81 1.83
CA HIS A 122 -8.35 18.41 2.20
C HIS A 122 -7.04 17.62 2.26
N VAL A 123 -6.13 17.83 1.30
CA VAL A 123 -4.83 17.12 1.26
C VAL A 123 -3.99 17.41 2.51
N LYS A 124 -4.12 18.60 3.08
CA LYS A 124 -3.40 19.00 4.31
C LYS A 124 -3.99 18.41 5.60
N GLN A 125 -5.15 17.76 5.53
CA GLN A 125 -5.81 17.20 6.71
C GLN A 125 -5.24 15.83 7.07
N PRO A 126 -5.09 15.51 8.38
CA PRO A 126 -4.62 14.19 8.82
C PRO A 126 -5.49 13.02 8.35
N ASN A 127 -6.77 13.27 8.01
CA ASN A 127 -7.71 12.26 7.55
C ASN A 127 -7.70 12.02 6.04
N PHE A 128 -6.82 12.67 5.28
CA PHE A 128 -6.83 12.60 3.82
C PHE A 128 -6.78 11.16 3.29
N PHE A 129 -5.95 10.31 3.86
CA PHE A 129 -5.79 8.92 3.44
C PHE A 129 -6.80 7.92 4.03
N TYR A 130 -7.93 8.38 4.53
CA TYR A 130 -9.10 7.57 4.85
C TYR A 130 -10.43 8.31 4.54
N LEU A 131 -10.37 9.25 3.60
CA LEU A 131 -11.55 9.91 3.04
C LEU A 131 -12.18 9.13 1.88
N GLY A 132 -11.45 8.16 1.32
CA GLY A 132 -11.90 7.38 0.19
C GLY A 132 -11.74 8.10 -1.15
N ARG A 133 -12.71 7.92 -2.03
CA ARG A 133 -12.70 8.44 -3.40
C ARG A 133 -13.46 9.78 -3.49
N PRO A 134 -12.77 10.91 -3.73
CA PRO A 134 -13.39 12.24 -3.75
C PRO A 134 -14.00 12.62 -5.11
N TRP A 135 -13.98 11.74 -6.10
CA TRP A 135 -14.45 11.99 -7.48
C TRP A 135 -15.48 10.96 -7.94
N ASN A 136 -16.19 11.31 -8.99
CA ASN A 136 -16.96 10.39 -9.80
C ASN A 136 -16.11 9.90 -10.97
N VAL A 137 -16.21 8.63 -11.32
CA VAL A 137 -15.50 7.99 -12.43
C VAL A 137 -16.42 6.99 -13.10
N SER A 138 -16.35 6.89 -14.45
CA SER A 138 -17.10 5.88 -15.21
C SER A 138 -16.31 4.57 -15.35
N THR A 139 -17.00 3.48 -15.67
CA THR A 139 -16.34 2.20 -16.00
C THR A 139 -15.42 2.35 -17.19
N SER A 140 -15.79 3.16 -18.19
CA SER A 140 -14.95 3.43 -19.35
C SER A 140 -13.65 4.15 -18.99
N GLN A 141 -13.70 5.17 -18.13
CA GLN A 141 -12.49 5.84 -17.64
C GLN A 141 -11.57 4.89 -16.85
N TYR A 142 -12.16 4.06 -15.97
CA TYR A 142 -11.43 3.03 -15.25
C TYR A 142 -10.73 2.04 -16.19
N GLU A 143 -11.43 1.55 -17.20
CA GLU A 143 -10.88 0.60 -18.18
C GLU A 143 -9.80 1.22 -19.05
N ASN A 144 -9.92 2.49 -19.43
CA ASN A 144 -8.89 3.20 -20.18
C ASN A 144 -7.62 3.36 -19.34
N LEU A 145 -7.73 3.73 -18.06
CA LEU A 145 -6.58 3.75 -17.16
C LEU A 145 -5.95 2.37 -16.98
N LEU A 146 -6.78 1.31 -16.88
CA LEU A 146 -6.32 -0.06 -16.67
C LEU A 146 -5.50 -0.62 -17.84
N LYS A 147 -5.74 -0.16 -19.06
CA LYS A 147 -4.94 -0.55 -20.23
C LYS A 147 -3.46 -0.19 -20.11
N GLU A 148 -3.17 0.90 -19.38
CA GLU A 148 -1.81 1.42 -19.24
C GLU A 148 -1.24 1.24 -17.83
N SER A 149 -2.08 1.28 -16.78
CA SER A 149 -1.64 1.22 -15.39
C SER A 149 -2.68 0.63 -14.44
N ASP A 150 -2.38 -0.54 -13.87
CA ASP A 150 -3.15 -1.09 -12.74
C ASP A 150 -3.19 -0.11 -11.56
N TYR A 151 -2.09 0.60 -11.32
CA TYR A 151 -2.00 1.59 -10.26
C TYR A 151 -2.96 2.76 -10.48
N GLY A 152 -2.96 3.33 -11.70
CA GLY A 152 -3.86 4.43 -12.05
C GLY A 152 -5.34 4.04 -11.98
N ALA A 153 -5.67 2.84 -12.48
CA ALA A 153 -7.02 2.29 -12.40
C ALA A 153 -7.45 2.06 -10.93
N TRP A 154 -6.56 1.51 -10.10
CA TRP A 154 -6.82 1.31 -8.68
C TRP A 154 -7.12 2.65 -7.98
N MET A 155 -6.30 3.67 -8.22
CA MET A 155 -6.52 5.01 -7.67
C MET A 155 -7.86 5.59 -8.10
N ALA A 156 -8.23 5.46 -9.38
CA ALA A 156 -9.51 5.96 -9.89
C ALA A 156 -10.72 5.28 -9.22
N ALA A 157 -10.62 3.97 -8.95
CA ALA A 157 -11.70 3.19 -8.35
C ALA A 157 -11.79 3.34 -6.83
N ILE A 158 -10.67 3.38 -6.12
CA ILE A 158 -10.58 3.31 -4.65
C ILE A 158 -10.33 4.68 -4.01
N GLY A 159 -9.54 5.54 -4.66
CA GLY A 159 -9.18 6.86 -4.13
C GLY A 159 -8.09 6.83 -3.07
N TYR A 160 -8.12 7.80 -2.15
CA TYR A 160 -7.10 7.99 -1.13
C TYR A 160 -7.40 7.14 0.10
N ARG A 161 -6.83 5.93 0.11
CA ARG A 161 -6.90 4.94 1.17
C ARG A 161 -5.59 4.18 1.29
N PRO A 162 -5.30 3.55 2.44
CA PRO A 162 -4.16 2.64 2.52
C PRO A 162 -4.31 1.50 1.51
N ASN A 163 -3.26 1.29 0.72
CA ASN A 163 -3.22 0.14 -0.19
C ASN A 163 -2.92 -1.16 0.56
N HIS A 164 -2.01 -1.10 1.54
CA HIS A 164 -1.75 -2.19 2.46
C HIS A 164 -1.19 -1.71 3.79
N PHE A 165 -1.44 -2.51 4.81
CA PHE A 165 -0.72 -2.56 6.07
C PHE A 165 0.24 -3.73 6.02
N THR A 166 1.33 -3.65 6.81
CA THR A 166 2.38 -4.65 6.83
C THR A 166 2.71 -5.06 8.25
N ILE A 167 2.67 -6.38 8.54
CA ILE A 167 3.15 -6.94 9.80
C ILE A 167 4.67 -7.07 9.77
N SER A 168 5.33 -6.65 10.85
CA SER A 168 6.73 -6.91 11.11
C SER A 168 6.94 -8.36 11.61
N VAL A 169 7.47 -9.22 10.74
CA VAL A 169 7.79 -10.62 11.06
C VAL A 169 8.89 -10.70 12.13
N ASN A 170 9.73 -9.68 12.26
CA ASN A 170 10.75 -9.60 13.30
C ASN A 170 10.19 -9.63 14.73
N HIS A 171 8.92 -9.28 14.92
CA HIS A 171 8.25 -9.27 16.23
C HIS A 171 7.41 -10.53 16.50
N LEU A 172 7.27 -11.43 15.52
CA LEU A 172 6.59 -12.71 15.71
C LEU A 172 7.54 -13.70 16.39
N LYS A 173 6.99 -14.53 17.29
CA LYS A 173 7.75 -15.49 18.09
C LYS A 173 7.83 -16.86 17.43
N LYS A 174 6.69 -17.42 17.03
CA LYS A 174 6.60 -18.76 16.42
C LYS A 174 6.92 -18.73 14.93
N TYR A 175 6.53 -17.65 14.25
CA TYR A 175 6.62 -17.48 12.80
C TYR A 175 7.67 -16.42 12.46
N SER A 176 8.91 -16.66 12.92
CA SER A 176 10.00 -15.68 12.83
C SER A 176 10.65 -15.57 11.45
N ASP A 177 10.18 -16.32 10.46
CA ASP A 177 10.56 -16.23 9.03
C ASP A 177 9.34 -16.34 8.13
N LEU A 178 9.49 -15.83 6.89
CA LEU A 178 8.35 -15.75 5.94
C LEU A 178 7.93 -17.12 5.42
N GLU A 179 8.82 -18.10 5.28
CA GLU A 179 8.46 -19.43 4.80
C GLU A 179 7.50 -20.11 5.79
N THR A 180 7.90 -20.11 7.07
CA THR A 180 7.08 -20.69 8.16
C THR A 180 5.75 -19.96 8.28
N LEU A 181 5.75 -18.62 8.24
CA LEU A 181 4.54 -17.80 8.28
C LEU A 181 3.61 -18.09 7.09
N ASN A 182 4.15 -18.09 5.88
CA ASN A 182 3.38 -18.33 4.66
C ASN A 182 2.73 -19.73 4.67
N ASN A 183 3.47 -20.75 5.09
CA ASN A 183 2.95 -22.11 5.19
C ASN A 183 1.82 -22.21 6.24
N PHE A 184 1.97 -21.53 7.37
CA PHE A 184 0.92 -21.46 8.40
C PHE A 184 -0.33 -20.76 7.85
N LEU A 185 -0.19 -19.61 7.21
CA LEU A 185 -1.32 -18.85 6.64
C LEU A 185 -2.05 -19.66 5.56
N LYS A 186 -1.32 -20.34 4.68
CA LYS A 186 -1.92 -21.25 3.67
C LYS A 186 -2.68 -22.40 4.33
N ALA A 187 -2.15 -22.99 5.38
CA ALA A 187 -2.84 -24.03 6.14
C ALA A 187 -4.14 -23.54 6.81
N LYS A 188 -4.23 -22.24 7.12
CA LYS A 188 -5.45 -21.57 7.62
C LYS A 188 -6.37 -21.07 6.48
N GLY A 189 -6.04 -21.34 5.21
CA GLY A 189 -6.89 -21.05 4.06
C GLY A 189 -6.67 -19.67 3.44
N PHE A 190 -5.65 -18.93 3.85
CA PHE A 190 -5.31 -17.64 3.22
C PHE A 190 -4.58 -17.86 1.89
N ARG A 191 -4.90 -17.04 0.90
CA ARG A 191 -4.24 -17.04 -0.41
C ARG A 191 -3.14 -16.00 -0.45
N LEU A 192 -1.94 -16.41 -0.88
CA LEU A 192 -0.78 -15.54 -0.98
C LEU A 192 -0.49 -15.17 -2.44
N ASN A 193 0.16 -14.01 -2.62
CA ASN A 193 0.66 -13.57 -3.90
C ASN A 193 1.89 -14.40 -4.29
N ALA A 194 1.73 -15.34 -5.23
CA ALA A 194 2.79 -16.21 -5.73
C ALA A 194 3.51 -15.64 -6.99
N SER A 195 3.16 -14.45 -7.46
CA SER A 195 3.81 -13.84 -8.62
C SER A 195 5.30 -13.61 -8.37
N GLY A 196 6.14 -14.24 -9.18
CA GLY A 196 7.60 -14.19 -9.02
C GLY A 196 8.14 -14.90 -7.78
N GLY A 197 7.36 -15.83 -7.21
CA GLY A 197 7.60 -16.50 -5.93
C GLY A 197 6.79 -15.87 -4.78
N GLU A 198 6.46 -16.62 -3.74
CA GLU A 198 5.71 -16.09 -2.59
C GLU A 198 6.52 -15.07 -1.80
N ILE A 199 7.82 -15.30 -1.63
CA ILE A 199 8.74 -14.41 -0.93
C ILE A 199 9.50 -13.56 -1.96
N LYS A 200 9.50 -12.25 -1.78
CA LYS A 200 10.19 -11.25 -2.57
C LYS A 200 11.34 -10.68 -1.77
N GLY A 201 12.47 -10.41 -2.42
CA GLY A 201 13.69 -10.00 -1.74
C GLY A 201 14.50 -11.18 -1.24
N THR A 202 15.51 -10.91 -0.45
CA THR A 202 16.42 -11.92 0.13
C THR A 202 17.10 -11.36 1.37
N PRO A 203 17.66 -12.19 2.27
CA PRO A 203 18.48 -11.71 3.38
C PRO A 203 19.69 -10.86 2.92
N HIS A 204 20.21 -11.10 1.72
CA HIS A 204 21.36 -10.35 1.17
C HIS A 204 21.01 -8.87 0.90
N VAL A 205 19.78 -8.58 0.48
CA VAL A 205 19.30 -7.19 0.31
C VAL A 205 18.64 -6.64 1.58
N CYS A 206 18.76 -7.37 2.69
CA CYS A 206 18.30 -7.03 4.02
C CYS A 206 16.77 -6.84 4.17
N LEU A 207 15.96 -7.28 3.21
CA LEU A 207 14.51 -7.24 3.27
C LEU A 207 13.90 -8.39 2.48
N GLU A 208 13.00 -9.12 3.12
CA GLU A 208 12.10 -10.08 2.50
C GLU A 208 10.66 -9.67 2.77
N GLN A 209 9.78 -9.88 1.79
CA GLN A 209 8.37 -9.53 1.87
C GLN A 209 7.51 -10.63 1.24
N SER A 210 6.33 -10.86 1.81
CA SER A 210 5.25 -11.63 1.21
C SER A 210 3.92 -10.93 1.45
N SER A 211 2.86 -11.33 0.74
CA SER A 211 1.55 -10.70 0.92
C SER A 211 0.42 -11.67 0.60
N THR A 212 -0.77 -11.39 1.15
CA THR A 212 -2.01 -11.99 0.65
C THR A 212 -2.27 -11.51 -0.78
N LEU A 213 -3.13 -12.22 -1.51
CA LEU A 213 -3.74 -11.64 -2.71
C LEU A 213 -4.70 -10.53 -2.29
N ALA A 214 -4.82 -9.50 -3.13
CA ALA A 214 -5.81 -8.46 -2.91
C ALA A 214 -7.22 -9.06 -2.94
N ASN A 215 -8.07 -8.62 -2.03
CA ASN A 215 -9.49 -8.89 -2.09
C ASN A 215 -10.12 -8.20 -3.30
N ARG A 216 -11.32 -8.61 -3.65
CA ARG A 216 -12.13 -7.92 -4.66
C ARG A 216 -13.33 -7.29 -4.00
N VAL A 217 -13.67 -6.08 -4.45
CA VAL A 217 -14.80 -5.32 -3.93
C VAL A 217 -15.64 -4.78 -5.08
N GLU A 218 -16.95 -4.74 -4.89
CA GLU A 218 -17.84 -4.06 -5.82
C GLU A 218 -17.73 -2.56 -5.61
N VAL A 219 -17.40 -1.84 -6.68
CA VAL A 219 -17.27 -0.39 -6.68
C VAL A 219 -18.35 0.20 -7.58
N GLU A 220 -19.00 1.26 -7.10
CA GLU A 220 -19.95 2.03 -7.89
C GLU A 220 -19.23 3.01 -8.82
N PHE A 221 -19.60 2.98 -10.10
CA PHE A 221 -19.19 3.92 -11.14
C PHE A 221 -20.40 4.73 -11.59
N THR A 222 -20.19 5.81 -12.34
CA THR A 222 -21.31 6.67 -12.80
C THR A 222 -22.28 5.94 -13.74
N ASP A 223 -21.85 4.86 -14.37
CA ASP A 223 -22.53 4.08 -15.40
C ASP A 223 -22.75 2.60 -15.01
N GLY A 224 -22.57 2.25 -13.74
CA GLY A 224 -22.79 0.88 -13.25
C GLY A 224 -21.92 0.49 -12.08
N LYS A 225 -21.82 -0.81 -11.82
CA LYS A 225 -20.99 -1.41 -10.79
C LYS A 225 -19.99 -2.37 -11.40
N LYS A 226 -18.81 -2.47 -10.80
CA LYS A 226 -17.78 -3.40 -11.24
C LYS A 226 -16.99 -3.92 -10.05
N GLU A 227 -16.68 -5.21 -10.08
CA GLU A 227 -15.77 -5.81 -9.13
C GLU A 227 -14.32 -5.50 -9.51
N VAL A 228 -13.58 -4.90 -8.60
CA VAL A 228 -12.19 -4.48 -8.79
C VAL A 228 -11.29 -5.04 -7.69
N PRO A 229 -9.97 -5.23 -7.93
CA PRO A 229 -9.02 -5.51 -6.85
C PRO A 229 -8.99 -4.35 -5.86
N SER A 230 -9.00 -4.68 -4.57
CA SER A 230 -8.93 -3.68 -3.50
C SER A 230 -7.55 -3.63 -2.85
N CYS A 231 -7.42 -4.07 -1.63
CA CYS A 231 -6.24 -4.00 -0.79
C CYS A 231 -5.71 -5.40 -0.46
N TYR A 232 -4.45 -5.50 -0.09
CA TYR A 232 -3.83 -6.73 0.38
C TYR A 232 -3.14 -6.50 1.73
N PHE A 233 -2.74 -7.56 2.40
CA PHE A 233 -2.03 -7.51 3.68
C PHE A 233 -0.63 -8.05 3.49
N GLU A 234 0.38 -7.36 4.01
CA GLU A 234 1.79 -7.66 3.77
C GLU A 234 2.50 -8.12 5.04
N PHE A 235 3.58 -8.85 4.84
CA PHE A 235 4.49 -9.36 5.88
C PHE A 235 5.92 -9.00 5.48
N ALA A 236 6.67 -8.34 6.36
CA ALA A 236 8.05 -7.93 6.11
C ALA A 236 9.00 -8.49 7.16
N LYS A 237 10.08 -9.11 6.68
CA LYS A 237 11.22 -9.54 7.48
C LYS A 237 12.43 -8.70 7.12
N ARG A 238 12.92 -7.95 8.10
CA ARG A 238 14.13 -7.12 7.97
C ARG A 238 15.34 -7.84 8.54
N TYR A 239 16.49 -7.62 7.91
CA TYR A 239 17.76 -8.20 8.31
C TYR A 239 18.77 -7.13 8.71
N PRO A 240 19.77 -7.46 9.54
CA PRO A 240 20.77 -6.50 9.97
C PRO A 240 21.71 -6.11 8.82
N LEU A 241 22.07 -4.84 8.80
CA LEU A 241 23.18 -4.29 8.04
C LEU A 241 24.53 -4.75 8.65
N ALA A 242 25.63 -4.45 7.97
CA ALA A 242 26.97 -4.68 8.51
C ALA A 242 27.24 -3.94 9.84
N SER A 243 26.51 -2.87 10.13
CA SER A 243 26.52 -2.14 11.41
C SER A 243 25.87 -2.93 12.56
N GLY A 244 25.08 -3.96 12.26
CA GLY A 244 24.27 -4.68 13.24
C GLY A 244 22.84 -4.12 13.40
N GLU A 245 22.54 -2.94 12.86
CA GLU A 245 21.22 -2.33 12.87
C GLU A 245 20.33 -2.96 11.79
N LEU A 246 19.02 -3.12 12.07
CA LEU A 246 18.07 -3.59 11.08
C LEU A 246 17.93 -2.56 9.94
N TYR A 247 17.96 -3.07 8.71
CA TYR A 247 17.70 -2.25 7.53
C TYR A 247 16.30 -1.64 7.59
N GLN A 248 16.20 -0.34 7.46
CA GLN A 248 14.92 0.39 7.59
C GLN A 248 14.32 0.79 6.23
N GLY A 249 15.10 0.73 5.15
CA GLY A 249 14.67 1.14 3.81
C GLY A 249 13.81 0.10 3.09
N PHE A 250 13.62 0.31 1.79
CA PHE A 250 12.87 -0.54 0.89
C PHE A 250 13.70 -0.90 -0.34
N VAL A 251 13.42 -2.07 -0.94
CA VAL A 251 14.14 -2.57 -2.11
C VAL A 251 13.25 -2.47 -3.34
N ALA A 252 13.52 -1.52 -4.24
CA ALA A 252 12.69 -1.23 -5.40
C ALA A 252 12.38 -2.48 -6.24
N LYS A 253 13.40 -3.33 -6.54
CA LYS A 253 13.21 -4.57 -7.32
C LYS A 253 12.25 -5.57 -6.67
N SER A 254 12.20 -5.63 -5.36
CA SER A 254 11.28 -6.51 -4.62
C SER A 254 9.87 -5.94 -4.58
N ALA A 255 9.76 -4.63 -4.36
CA ALA A 255 8.48 -3.93 -4.29
C ALA A 255 7.72 -3.95 -5.63
N ASP A 256 8.40 -3.94 -6.78
CA ASP A 256 7.76 -4.12 -8.10
C ASP A 256 6.88 -5.38 -8.14
N LYS A 257 7.33 -6.48 -7.54
CA LYS A 257 6.59 -7.75 -7.48
C LYS A 257 5.48 -7.76 -6.43
N ILE A 258 5.64 -7.00 -5.37
CA ILE A 258 4.58 -6.82 -4.35
C ILE A 258 3.41 -6.02 -4.93
N PHE A 259 3.67 -4.99 -5.73
CA PHE A 259 2.61 -4.23 -6.42
C PHE A 259 1.71 -5.09 -7.31
N GLU A 260 2.19 -6.25 -7.79
CA GLU A 260 1.37 -7.21 -8.56
C GLU A 260 0.25 -7.87 -7.73
N SER A 261 0.20 -7.70 -6.41
CA SER A 261 -0.90 -8.20 -5.57
C SER A 261 -2.26 -7.59 -5.94
N THR A 262 -2.27 -6.42 -6.56
CA THR A 262 -3.48 -5.74 -7.08
C THR A 262 -3.67 -5.87 -8.59
N ASN A 263 -2.90 -6.71 -9.28
CA ASN A 263 -3.00 -6.87 -10.74
C ASN A 263 -4.29 -7.61 -11.12
N THR A 264 -5.09 -7.01 -12.01
CA THR A 264 -6.39 -7.52 -12.45
C THR A 264 -6.29 -8.72 -13.41
N GLN A 265 -5.18 -8.87 -14.13
CA GLN A 265 -5.05 -9.85 -15.23
C GLN A 265 -4.70 -11.27 -14.77
N ARG A 266 -4.40 -11.50 -13.49
CA ARG A 266 -3.89 -12.78 -12.97
C ARG A 266 -4.86 -13.59 -12.12
N VAL A 267 -6.17 -13.33 -12.17
CA VAL A 267 -7.19 -14.11 -11.43
C VAL A 267 -7.80 -15.21 -12.28
N SER A 268 -7.11 -15.68 -13.31
CA SER A 268 -7.55 -16.83 -14.12
C SER A 268 -6.46 -17.91 -14.04
N ASN A 269 -6.46 -18.67 -12.93
CA ASN A 269 -6.06 -20.10 -12.91
C ASN A 269 -6.38 -20.70 -11.54
#